data_86e54d2a314d886745c21fc0b56e8bf3
#
_entry.id   86e54d2a314d886745c21fc0b56e8bf3
#
_cell.length_a   1.000
_cell.length_b   1.000
_cell.length_c   1.000
_cell.angle_alpha   90.00
_cell.angle_beta   90.00
_cell.angle_gamma   90.00
#
_symmetry.space_group_name_H-M   'P 1'
#
loop_
_entity.id
_entity.type
_entity.pdbx_description
1 polymer ?
#
loop_
_entity_poly.entity_id
_entity_poly.type
_entity_poly.pdbx_seq_one_letter_code
_entity_poly.pdbx_strand_id
1 'polypeptide(L)'
;MQTPLTARSWRREEYDRLVELGLFQGEPLELIGGQLIVAEPQGAHHTSALTRIDYALRAMLPAGFIVRVQAPVSLGDDSEPEPDLAVVPGRPGDYSDAHPTLPVLAVEVAVSSLAFDRARKGSLYARAQIQDYWIVNLAARVLEVYREPAMDAGAAFGWRYRSATHLAPPATVTPLAFGSRSLALADLFP
;
A
#
# COMPACT_ATOMS: atom_id res chain seq x y z
N MET A 1 -29.61 32.01 -7.62
CA MET A 1 -28.99 30.66 -7.74
C MET A 1 -27.98 30.52 -6.64
N GLN A 2 -28.14 29.56 -5.72
CA GLN A 2 -27.12 29.25 -4.73
C GLN A 2 -26.01 28.45 -5.43
N THR A 3 -24.77 28.89 -5.29
CA THR A 3 -23.59 28.12 -5.73
C THR A 3 -23.54 26.85 -4.89
N PRO A 4 -23.45 25.64 -5.49
CA PRO A 4 -23.35 24.41 -4.70
C PRO A 4 -22.08 24.44 -3.85
N LEU A 5 -22.19 23.98 -2.60
CA LEU A 5 -21.05 23.82 -1.71
C LEU A 5 -20.18 22.68 -2.26
N THR A 6 -18.88 22.94 -2.40
CA THR A 6 -17.89 21.96 -2.86
C THR A 6 -16.88 21.70 -1.74
N ALA A 7 -16.64 20.44 -1.41
CA ALA A 7 -15.57 20.09 -0.50
C ALA A 7 -14.21 20.40 -1.13
N ARG A 8 -13.31 21.00 -0.35
CA ARG A 8 -11.93 21.23 -0.77
C ARG A 8 -11.12 19.94 -0.59
N SER A 9 -10.37 19.55 -1.62
CA SER A 9 -9.38 18.48 -1.50
C SER A 9 -8.03 19.04 -1.06
N TRP A 10 -7.33 18.27 -0.24
CA TRP A 10 -5.96 18.58 0.19
C TRP A 10 -4.98 18.23 -0.91
N ARG A 11 -3.89 19.00 -1.00
CA ARG A 11 -2.72 18.66 -1.77
C ARG A 11 -1.67 18.03 -0.85
N ARG A 12 -0.84 17.14 -1.40
CA ARG A 12 0.24 16.49 -0.65
C ARG A 12 1.20 17.51 -0.03
N GLU A 13 1.60 18.55 -0.77
CA GLU A 13 2.45 19.63 -0.24
C GLU A 13 1.84 20.33 0.99
N GLU A 14 0.52 20.51 1.03
CA GLU A 14 -0.18 21.08 2.18
C GLU A 14 -0.20 20.10 3.36
N TYR A 15 -0.42 18.81 3.07
CA TYR A 15 -0.38 17.75 4.06
C TYR A 15 1.01 17.62 4.69
N ASP A 16 2.07 17.54 3.87
CA ASP A 16 3.46 17.44 4.31
C ASP A 16 3.79 18.59 5.28
N ARG A 17 3.37 19.81 4.92
CA ARG A 17 3.59 20.98 5.77
C ARG A 17 2.85 20.91 7.11
N LEU A 18 1.64 20.34 7.16
CA LEU A 18 0.91 20.15 8.40
C LEU A 18 1.57 19.08 9.29
N VAL A 19 2.10 18.01 8.67
CA VAL A 19 2.89 16.98 9.37
C VAL A 19 4.17 17.59 9.96
N GLU A 20 4.92 18.38 9.18
CA GLU A 20 6.12 19.09 9.66
C GLU A 20 5.83 20.03 10.83
N LEU A 21 4.67 20.69 10.83
CA LEU A 21 4.22 21.57 11.92
C LEU A 21 3.72 20.79 13.15
N GLY A 22 3.66 19.45 13.08
CA GLY A 22 3.23 18.59 14.17
C GLY A 22 1.72 18.64 14.46
N LEU A 23 0.89 19.05 13.49
CA LEU A 23 -0.56 19.22 13.69
C LEU A 23 -1.30 17.88 13.84
N PHE A 24 -0.73 16.77 13.39
CA PHE A 24 -1.33 15.43 13.43
C PHE A 24 -0.63 14.49 14.42
N GLN A 25 0.08 15.04 15.42
CA GLN A 25 0.78 14.21 16.40
C GLN A 25 -0.19 13.31 17.16
N GLY A 26 0.04 12.00 17.06
CA GLY A 26 -0.78 10.98 17.73
C GLY A 26 -1.98 10.49 16.94
N GLU A 27 -2.25 11.04 15.75
CA GLU A 27 -3.26 10.51 14.83
C GLU A 27 -2.58 9.85 13.64
N PRO A 28 -2.80 8.53 13.39
CA PRO A 28 -2.29 7.85 12.20
C PRO A 28 -3.11 8.27 10.98
N LEU A 29 -2.69 9.33 10.30
CA LEU A 29 -3.40 9.90 9.15
C LEU A 29 -2.67 9.59 7.85
N GLU A 30 -3.43 9.20 6.84
CA GLU A 30 -2.98 9.06 5.46
C GLU A 30 -3.71 10.07 4.55
N LEU A 31 -3.03 10.63 3.56
CA LEU A 31 -3.67 11.41 2.50
C LEU A 31 -4.02 10.50 1.32
N ILE A 32 -5.31 10.34 1.04
CA ILE A 32 -5.83 9.46 -0.03
C ILE A 32 -6.78 10.24 -0.95
N GLY A 33 -6.32 10.59 -2.16
CA GLY A 33 -7.13 11.33 -3.12
C GLY A 33 -7.62 12.68 -2.59
N GLY A 34 -6.77 13.38 -1.87
CA GLY A 34 -7.07 14.68 -1.25
C GLY A 34 -7.92 14.60 0.01
N GLN A 35 -8.17 13.43 0.56
CA GLN A 35 -8.90 13.20 1.81
C GLN A 35 -7.96 12.70 2.90
N LEU A 36 -8.10 13.24 4.12
CA LEU A 36 -7.39 12.73 5.29
C LEU A 36 -8.18 11.53 5.83
N ILE A 37 -7.52 10.39 5.89
CA ILE A 37 -8.08 9.12 6.36
C ILE A 37 -7.36 8.74 7.65
N VAL A 38 -8.11 8.46 8.70
CA VAL A 38 -7.56 7.95 9.96
C VAL A 38 -7.40 6.44 9.82
N ALA A 39 -6.18 5.95 10.00
CA ALA A 39 -5.93 4.52 10.05
C ALA A 39 -6.44 3.91 11.37
N GLU A 40 -7.01 2.71 11.29
CA GLU A 40 -7.48 2.00 12.49
C GLU A 40 -6.29 1.45 13.32
N PRO A 41 -6.41 1.40 14.65
CA PRO A 41 -5.41 0.77 15.49
C PRO A 41 -5.24 -0.72 15.14
N GLN A 42 -4.00 -1.15 15.02
CA GLN A 42 -3.67 -2.50 14.60
C GLN A 42 -3.64 -3.48 15.78
N GLY A 43 -4.37 -4.58 15.64
CA GLY A 43 -4.38 -5.66 16.63
C GLY A 43 -3.19 -6.63 16.47
N ALA A 44 -3.00 -7.51 17.47
CA ALA A 44 -1.89 -8.46 17.52
C ALA A 44 -1.81 -9.40 16.29
N HIS A 45 -2.94 -9.83 15.73
CA HIS A 45 -2.96 -10.67 14.53
C HIS A 45 -2.39 -9.93 13.31
N HIS A 46 -2.75 -8.66 13.13
CA HIS A 46 -2.19 -7.82 12.06
C HIS A 46 -0.68 -7.66 12.23
N THR A 47 -0.22 -7.25 13.41
CA THR A 47 1.22 -7.06 13.68
C THR A 47 2.02 -8.36 13.52
N SER A 48 1.46 -9.52 13.91
CA SER A 48 2.11 -10.82 13.71
C SER A 48 2.25 -11.15 12.22
N ALA A 49 1.20 -10.95 11.43
CA ALA A 49 1.26 -11.15 9.97
C ALA A 49 2.26 -10.20 9.31
N LEU A 50 2.20 -8.91 9.67
CA LEU A 50 3.13 -7.88 9.18
C LEU A 50 4.59 -8.29 9.42
N THR A 51 4.92 -8.74 10.63
CA THR A 51 6.27 -9.20 10.99
C THR A 51 6.71 -10.40 10.15
N ARG A 52 5.81 -11.38 9.92
CA ARG A 52 6.10 -12.56 9.08
C ARG A 52 6.38 -12.17 7.63
N ILE A 53 5.55 -11.29 7.07
CA ILE A 53 5.69 -10.84 5.69
C ILE A 53 6.99 -10.05 5.52
N ASP A 54 7.30 -9.13 6.45
CA ASP A 54 8.55 -8.37 6.45
C ASP A 54 9.78 -9.30 6.47
N TYR A 55 9.78 -10.26 7.38
CA TYR A 55 10.85 -11.25 7.48
C TYR A 55 11.01 -12.06 6.18
N ALA A 56 9.91 -12.54 5.62
CA ALA A 56 9.91 -13.34 4.41
C ALA A 56 10.37 -12.54 3.18
N LEU A 57 9.89 -11.30 3.02
CA LEU A 57 10.31 -10.41 1.93
C LEU A 57 11.79 -10.06 2.02
N ARG A 58 12.31 -9.72 3.22
CA ARG A 58 13.73 -9.41 3.41
C ARG A 58 14.64 -10.59 3.12
N ALA A 59 14.23 -11.82 3.47
CA ALA A 59 15.01 -13.02 3.21
C ALA A 59 15.24 -13.30 1.71
N MET A 60 14.32 -12.82 0.85
CA MET A 60 14.40 -13.02 -0.60
C MET A 60 14.69 -11.75 -1.39
N LEU A 61 14.91 -10.62 -0.72
CA LEU A 61 15.05 -9.31 -1.34
C LEU A 61 16.27 -9.27 -2.30
N PRO A 62 16.12 -8.86 -3.56
CA PRO A 62 17.25 -8.65 -4.44
C PRO A 62 18.10 -7.46 -4.00
N ALA A 63 19.38 -7.45 -4.37
CA ALA A 63 20.23 -6.28 -4.18
C ALA A 63 19.65 -5.06 -4.92
N GLY A 64 19.74 -3.88 -4.31
CA GLY A 64 19.22 -2.64 -4.88
C GLY A 64 17.75 -2.36 -4.56
N PHE A 65 17.16 -3.12 -3.64
CA PHE A 65 15.83 -2.87 -3.10
C PHE A 65 15.84 -2.82 -1.56
N ILE A 66 14.88 -2.14 -0.98
CA ILE A 66 14.63 -2.13 0.45
C ILE A 66 13.15 -2.38 0.73
N VAL A 67 12.84 -2.96 1.89
CA VAL A 67 11.48 -3.06 2.44
C VAL A 67 11.27 -1.89 3.40
N ARG A 68 10.22 -1.12 3.17
CA ARG A 68 9.70 -0.11 4.08
C ARG A 68 8.45 -0.67 4.75
N VAL A 69 8.35 -0.51 6.06
CA VAL A 69 7.23 -1.00 6.86
C VAL A 69 6.50 0.22 7.40
N GLN A 70 5.20 0.31 7.14
CA GLN A 70 4.32 1.39 7.64
C GLN A 70 4.99 2.77 7.47
N ALA A 71 5.35 3.04 6.24
CA ALA A 71 6.07 4.27 5.89
C ALA A 71 5.48 4.88 4.62
N PRO A 72 5.35 6.21 4.56
CA PRO A 72 4.68 6.90 3.47
C PRO A 72 5.30 6.63 2.09
N VAL A 73 4.45 6.63 1.07
CA VAL A 73 4.82 6.66 -0.34
C VAL A 73 4.10 7.81 -1.02
N SER A 74 4.81 8.65 -1.76
CA SER A 74 4.24 9.83 -2.41
C SER A 74 3.66 9.47 -3.78
N LEU A 75 2.33 9.44 -3.90
CA LEU A 75 1.62 9.03 -5.10
C LEU A 75 0.86 10.19 -5.76
N GLY A 76 1.59 11.00 -6.52
CA GLY A 76 1.04 12.21 -7.15
C GLY A 76 0.88 13.38 -6.17
N ASP A 77 0.01 14.34 -6.54
CA ASP A 77 -0.14 15.60 -5.80
C ASP A 77 -1.23 15.55 -4.72
N ASP A 78 -1.98 14.46 -4.67
CA ASP A 78 -3.18 14.32 -3.83
C ASP A 78 -3.15 13.11 -2.89
N SER A 79 -2.04 12.37 -2.84
CA SER A 79 -2.01 11.13 -2.07
C SER A 79 -0.63 10.81 -1.51
N GLU A 80 -0.63 10.44 -0.24
CA GLU A 80 0.51 9.92 0.49
C GLU A 80 0.02 8.81 1.45
N PRO A 81 -0.27 7.61 0.93
CA PRO A 81 -0.64 6.46 1.75
C PRO A 81 0.57 5.88 2.47
N GLU A 82 0.29 5.18 3.58
CA GLU A 82 1.25 4.37 4.33
C GLU A 82 0.92 2.88 4.15
N PRO A 83 1.40 2.21 3.10
CA PRO A 83 1.19 0.77 2.96
C PRO A 83 1.84 0.02 4.13
N ASP A 84 1.23 -1.08 4.55
CA ASP A 84 1.80 -1.93 5.61
C ASP A 84 3.23 -2.35 5.27
N LEU A 85 3.48 -2.72 3.98
CA LEU A 85 4.83 -2.87 3.46
C LEU A 85 4.92 -2.32 2.04
N ALA A 86 6.05 -1.71 1.73
CA ALA A 86 6.42 -1.32 0.37
C ALA A 86 7.82 -1.81 0.05
N VAL A 87 8.00 -2.44 -1.10
CA VAL A 87 9.33 -2.71 -1.66
C VAL A 87 9.65 -1.62 -2.66
N VAL A 88 10.74 -0.92 -2.43
CA VAL A 88 11.19 0.19 -3.27
C VAL A 88 12.62 -0.02 -3.74
N PRO A 89 13.01 0.47 -4.93
CA PRO A 89 14.40 0.52 -5.36
C PRO A 89 15.21 1.38 -4.38
N GLY A 90 16.49 1.11 -4.20
CA GLY A 90 17.40 1.96 -3.43
C GLY A 90 18.11 1.26 -2.29
N ARG A 91 18.70 2.07 -1.41
CA ARG A 91 19.48 1.68 -0.23
C ARG A 91 18.94 2.37 1.01
N PRO A 92 19.22 1.88 2.22
CA PRO A 92 18.95 2.64 3.43
C PRO A 92 19.59 4.04 3.35
N GLY A 93 18.78 5.06 3.57
CA GLY A 93 19.21 6.46 3.49
C GLY A 93 18.85 7.20 2.20
N ASP A 94 18.53 6.51 1.10
CA ASP A 94 18.15 7.17 -0.16
C ASP A 94 16.83 7.96 -0.06
N TYR A 95 16.04 7.71 0.98
CA TYR A 95 14.75 8.35 1.23
C TYR A 95 14.75 9.19 2.52
N SER A 96 15.88 9.85 2.82
CA SER A 96 16.00 10.72 4.00
C SER A 96 15.27 12.06 3.85
N ASP A 97 15.22 12.57 2.62
CA ASP A 97 14.69 13.91 2.32
C ASP A 97 13.35 13.88 1.56
N ALA A 98 12.95 12.72 1.04
CA ALA A 98 11.69 12.55 0.32
C ALA A 98 11.20 11.10 0.38
N HIS A 99 9.89 10.89 0.33
CA HIS A 99 9.31 9.56 0.24
C HIS A 99 9.42 8.98 -1.18
N PRO A 100 9.51 7.64 -1.35
CA PRO A 100 9.52 7.01 -2.66
C PRO A 100 8.20 7.25 -3.40
N THR A 101 8.29 7.37 -4.72
CA THR A 101 7.13 7.65 -5.57
C THR A 101 6.63 6.43 -6.34
N LEU A 102 7.43 5.38 -6.46
CA LEU A 102 7.08 4.20 -7.25
C LEU A 102 7.60 2.92 -6.58
N PRO A 103 6.84 2.37 -5.62
CA PRO A 103 7.09 1.02 -5.13
C PRO A 103 6.99 -0.02 -6.25
N VAL A 104 7.83 -1.05 -6.21
CA VAL A 104 7.73 -2.21 -7.12
C VAL A 104 6.75 -3.25 -6.60
N LEU A 105 6.44 -3.19 -5.30
CA LEU A 105 5.42 -3.98 -4.63
C LEU A 105 4.84 -3.16 -3.48
N ALA A 106 3.51 -3.08 -3.39
CA ALA A 106 2.80 -2.60 -2.20
C ALA A 106 2.02 -3.77 -1.58
N VAL A 107 1.99 -3.84 -0.25
CA VAL A 107 1.30 -4.89 0.51
C VAL A 107 0.45 -4.25 1.60
N GLU A 108 -0.81 -4.65 1.69
CA GLU A 108 -1.72 -4.34 2.79
C GLU A 108 -2.11 -5.62 3.53
N VAL A 109 -2.23 -5.54 4.83
CA VAL A 109 -2.65 -6.64 5.70
C VAL A 109 -4.06 -6.36 6.19
N ALA A 110 -5.06 -6.98 5.59
CA ALA A 110 -6.46 -6.69 5.83
C ALA A 110 -7.06 -7.55 6.96
N VAL A 111 -7.60 -6.90 7.98
CA VAL A 111 -8.50 -7.48 9.00
C VAL A 111 -9.90 -6.88 8.82
N SER A 112 -10.07 -5.58 9.06
CA SER A 112 -11.30 -4.81 8.88
C SER A 112 -11.29 -3.93 7.62
N SER A 113 -10.13 -3.57 7.11
CA SER A 113 -9.89 -2.63 6.01
C SER A 113 -10.15 -3.20 4.60
N LEU A 114 -10.42 -4.51 4.44
CA LEU A 114 -10.43 -5.22 3.17
C LEU A 114 -11.21 -4.52 2.04
N ALA A 115 -12.38 -3.97 2.33
CA ALA A 115 -13.20 -3.28 1.33
C ALA A 115 -12.53 -1.97 0.86
N PHE A 116 -11.89 -1.24 1.77
CA PHE A 116 -11.15 -0.02 1.48
C PHE A 116 -9.89 -0.33 0.67
N ASP A 117 -9.14 -1.36 1.07
CA ASP A 117 -7.92 -1.79 0.39
C ASP A 117 -8.20 -2.23 -1.04
N ARG A 118 -9.28 -3.00 -1.26
CA ARG A 118 -9.69 -3.42 -2.61
C ARG A 118 -10.16 -2.26 -3.49
N ALA A 119 -11.02 -1.39 -2.95
CA ALA A 119 -11.70 -0.37 -3.76
C ALA A 119 -10.91 0.93 -3.87
N ARG A 120 -10.43 1.47 -2.73
CA ARG A 120 -9.78 2.79 -2.70
C ARG A 120 -8.28 2.67 -2.88
N LYS A 121 -7.57 1.94 -2.00
CA LYS A 121 -6.11 1.77 -2.13
C LYS A 121 -5.75 1.04 -3.42
N GLY A 122 -6.49 -0.01 -3.81
CA GLY A 122 -6.27 -0.72 -5.07
C GLY A 122 -6.41 0.18 -6.30
N SER A 123 -7.43 1.05 -6.34
CA SER A 123 -7.57 2.03 -7.42
C SER A 123 -6.46 3.10 -7.41
N LEU A 124 -6.05 3.56 -6.22
CA LEU A 124 -4.96 4.51 -6.06
C LEU A 124 -3.62 3.93 -6.54
N TYR A 125 -3.28 2.72 -6.10
CA TYR A 125 -2.04 2.04 -6.49
C TYR A 125 -2.01 1.71 -7.99
N ALA A 126 -3.15 1.34 -8.57
CA ALA A 126 -3.27 1.15 -10.02
C ALA A 126 -3.06 2.48 -10.78
N ARG A 127 -3.63 3.61 -10.31
CA ARG A 127 -3.40 4.96 -10.86
C ARG A 127 -1.92 5.33 -10.82
N ALA A 128 -1.25 5.00 -9.74
CA ALA A 128 0.19 5.23 -9.55
C ALA A 128 1.08 4.25 -10.34
N GLN A 129 0.50 3.33 -11.12
CA GLN A 129 1.23 2.35 -11.93
C GLN A 129 2.07 1.36 -11.11
N ILE A 130 1.70 1.09 -9.87
CA ILE A 130 2.32 0.02 -9.08
C ILE A 130 1.93 -1.31 -9.69
N GLN A 131 2.90 -2.08 -10.21
CA GLN A 131 2.64 -3.27 -11.03
C GLN A 131 2.27 -4.51 -10.22
N ASP A 132 2.58 -4.54 -8.94
CA ASP A 132 2.32 -5.68 -8.03
C ASP A 132 1.74 -5.13 -6.73
N TYR A 133 0.47 -5.42 -6.49
CA TYR A 133 -0.24 -5.02 -5.29
C TYR A 133 -0.82 -6.25 -4.61
N TRP A 134 -0.56 -6.41 -3.33
CA TRP A 134 -1.00 -7.56 -2.56
C TRP A 134 -1.88 -7.15 -1.39
N ILE A 135 -2.93 -7.92 -1.15
CA ILE A 135 -3.72 -7.84 0.08
C ILE A 135 -3.63 -9.20 0.78
N VAL A 136 -3.06 -9.19 1.98
CA VAL A 136 -3.04 -10.36 2.86
C VAL A 136 -4.34 -10.37 3.67
N ASN A 137 -5.36 -11.07 3.15
CA ASN A 137 -6.66 -11.19 3.78
C ASN A 137 -6.59 -12.23 4.91
N LEU A 138 -6.43 -11.75 6.15
CA LEU A 138 -6.23 -12.61 7.32
C LEU A 138 -7.47 -13.44 7.65
N ALA A 139 -8.65 -12.87 7.50
CA ALA A 139 -9.91 -13.55 7.83
C ALA A 139 -10.15 -14.78 6.94
N ALA A 140 -9.85 -14.66 5.64
CA ALA A 140 -10.00 -15.76 4.68
C ALA A 140 -8.74 -16.63 4.56
N ARG A 141 -7.58 -16.22 5.13
CA ARG A 141 -6.25 -16.83 4.92
C ARG A 141 -5.88 -16.93 3.44
N VAL A 142 -6.12 -15.86 2.70
CA VAL A 142 -5.89 -15.74 1.26
C VAL A 142 -4.99 -14.56 0.98
N LEU A 143 -4.01 -14.74 0.09
CA LEU A 143 -3.29 -13.66 -0.55
C LEU A 143 -4.01 -13.28 -1.84
N GLU A 144 -4.41 -12.02 -1.94
CA GLU A 144 -4.98 -11.44 -3.14
C GLU A 144 -3.86 -10.68 -3.88
N VAL A 145 -3.55 -11.11 -5.10
CA VAL A 145 -2.49 -10.53 -5.94
C VAL A 145 -3.13 -9.77 -7.08
N TYR A 146 -2.90 -8.47 -7.12
CA TYR A 146 -3.44 -7.54 -8.11
C TYR A 146 -2.33 -7.04 -9.04
N ARG A 147 -2.53 -7.19 -10.35
CA ARG A 147 -1.55 -6.84 -11.39
C ARG A 147 -2.22 -6.22 -12.60
N GLU A 148 -1.42 -5.68 -13.53
CA GLU A 148 -1.89 -5.09 -14.78
C GLU A 148 -2.79 -3.87 -14.54
N PRO A 149 -2.24 -2.76 -14.00
CA PRO A 149 -3.00 -1.54 -13.79
C PRO A 149 -3.53 -0.99 -15.11
N ALA A 150 -4.81 -0.62 -15.15
CA ALA A 150 -5.49 -0.13 -16.34
C ALA A 150 -6.55 0.90 -16.00
N MET A 151 -6.85 1.76 -16.96
CA MET A 151 -7.92 2.76 -16.85
C MET A 151 -9.29 2.08 -16.71
N ASP A 152 -10.09 2.59 -15.77
CA ASP A 152 -11.48 2.22 -15.56
C ASP A 152 -12.24 3.40 -14.95
N ALA A 153 -13.07 4.05 -15.74
CA ALA A 153 -13.83 5.22 -15.31
C ALA A 153 -14.82 4.92 -14.14
N GLY A 154 -15.15 3.66 -13.88
CA GLY A 154 -16.00 3.24 -12.76
C GLY A 154 -15.24 3.08 -11.45
N ALA A 155 -13.91 3.07 -11.47
CA ALA A 155 -13.09 2.92 -10.28
C ALA A 155 -12.88 4.26 -9.54
N ALA A 156 -12.61 4.21 -8.24
CA ALA A 156 -12.54 5.36 -7.34
C ALA A 156 -11.59 6.49 -7.82
N PHE A 157 -10.46 6.12 -8.44
CA PHE A 157 -9.48 7.06 -9.00
C PHE A 157 -9.27 6.87 -10.50
N GLY A 158 -10.29 6.31 -11.21
CA GLY A 158 -10.25 6.10 -12.66
C GLY A 158 -9.34 4.96 -13.12
N TRP A 159 -8.85 4.11 -12.20
CA TRP A 159 -7.94 3.00 -12.48
C TRP A 159 -8.25 1.79 -11.63
N ARG A 160 -7.99 0.60 -12.17
CA ARG A 160 -8.06 -0.69 -11.46
C ARG A 160 -6.99 -1.64 -11.97
N TYR A 161 -6.84 -2.75 -11.28
CA TYR A 161 -6.06 -3.88 -11.78
C TYR A 161 -6.94 -4.80 -12.64
N ARG A 162 -6.45 -5.24 -13.79
CA ARG A 162 -7.16 -6.20 -14.68
C ARG A 162 -7.04 -7.62 -14.17
N SER A 163 -5.90 -7.96 -13.56
CA SER A 163 -5.64 -9.28 -13.01
C SER A 163 -5.80 -9.25 -11.49
N ALA A 164 -6.59 -10.18 -10.97
CA ALA A 164 -6.73 -10.45 -9.55
C ALA A 164 -6.69 -11.97 -9.34
N THR A 165 -5.65 -12.45 -8.64
CA THR A 165 -5.47 -13.86 -8.33
C THR A 165 -5.56 -14.06 -6.83
N HIS A 166 -6.34 -15.04 -6.39
CA HIS A 166 -6.50 -15.39 -4.99
C HIS A 166 -5.79 -16.70 -4.71
N LEU A 167 -4.80 -16.66 -3.83
CA LEU A 167 -3.93 -17.78 -3.51
C LEU A 167 -4.04 -18.14 -2.03
N ALA A 168 -4.11 -19.43 -1.71
CA ALA A 168 -4.13 -19.94 -0.35
C ALA A 168 -3.01 -20.96 -0.13
N PRO A 169 -2.52 -21.16 1.10
CA PRO A 169 -1.61 -22.26 1.40
C PRO A 169 -2.15 -23.61 0.89
N PRO A 170 -1.30 -24.48 0.32
CA PRO A 170 0.17 -24.46 0.28
C PRO A 170 0.79 -23.76 -0.95
N ALA A 171 0.07 -22.92 -1.66
CA ALA A 171 0.58 -22.23 -2.84
C ALA A 171 1.79 -21.34 -2.51
N THR A 172 2.51 -20.92 -3.56
CA THR A 172 3.59 -19.94 -3.51
C THR A 172 3.24 -18.71 -4.35
N VAL A 173 3.89 -17.60 -4.06
CA VAL A 173 3.78 -16.37 -4.84
C VAL A 173 5.18 -15.85 -5.18
N THR A 174 5.32 -15.28 -6.37
CA THR A 174 6.54 -14.63 -6.83
C THR A 174 6.28 -13.15 -7.07
N PRO A 175 6.90 -12.23 -6.32
CA PRO A 175 6.85 -10.80 -6.63
C PRO A 175 7.44 -10.52 -8.00
N LEU A 176 6.81 -9.66 -8.79
CA LEU A 176 7.25 -9.37 -10.17
C LEU A 176 8.72 -8.90 -10.24
N ALA A 177 9.15 -8.10 -9.27
CA ALA A 177 10.50 -7.54 -9.24
C ALA A 177 11.58 -8.53 -8.76
N PHE A 178 11.22 -9.74 -8.28
CA PHE A 178 12.16 -10.64 -7.61
C PHE A 178 12.64 -11.81 -8.50
N GLY A 179 12.32 -11.79 -9.76
CA GLY A 179 12.68 -12.82 -10.74
C GLY A 179 12.00 -14.17 -10.41
N SER A 180 12.77 -15.23 -10.18
CA SER A 180 12.26 -16.58 -9.88
C SER A 180 12.11 -16.87 -8.37
N ARG A 181 12.33 -15.88 -7.50
CA ARG A 181 12.28 -16.09 -6.05
C ARG A 181 10.83 -16.14 -5.58
N SER A 182 10.41 -17.28 -5.08
CA SER A 182 9.05 -17.53 -4.60
C SER A 182 8.99 -17.58 -3.09
N LEU A 183 7.84 -17.22 -2.55
CA LEU A 183 7.51 -17.17 -1.15
C LEU A 183 6.35 -18.11 -0.87
N ALA A 184 6.49 -18.99 0.14
CA ALA A 184 5.41 -19.87 0.53
C ALA A 184 4.34 -19.09 1.30
N LEU A 185 3.08 -19.25 0.89
CA LEU A 185 2.00 -18.51 1.54
C LEU A 185 1.78 -18.93 3.00
N ALA A 186 2.15 -20.15 3.36
CA ALA A 186 2.10 -20.60 4.74
C ALA A 186 2.94 -19.75 5.70
N ASP A 187 4.00 -19.10 5.19
CA ASP A 187 4.88 -18.25 5.99
C ASP A 187 4.29 -16.85 6.27
N LEU A 188 3.25 -16.44 5.52
CA LEU A 188 2.65 -15.12 5.65
C LEU A 188 1.57 -15.04 6.74
N PHE A 189 0.92 -16.15 7.02
CA PHE A 189 -0.21 -16.20 7.96
C PHE A 189 0.20 -16.68 9.34
N PRO A 190 -0.30 -16.02 10.41
CA PRO A 190 -0.08 -16.50 11.79
C PRO A 190 -0.78 -17.82 12.09
#